data_946c5b33470a447946cac1b7fd205b69
#
_entry.id   946c5b33470a447946cac1b7fd205b69
#
_cell.length_a   1.000
_cell.length_b   1.000
_cell.length_c   1.000
_cell.angle_alpha   90.00
_cell.angle_beta   90.00
_cell.angle_gamma   90.00
#
_symmetry.space_group_name_H-M   'P 1'
#
loop_
_entity.id
_entity.type
_entity.pdbx_description
1 polymer ?
#
loop_
_entity_poly.entity_id
_entity_poly.type
_entity_poly.pdbx_seq_one_letter_code
_entity_poly.pdbx_strand_id
1 'polypeptide(L)'
;SYQAKDGQVIIACGNQKLYEKLCNEVLHMPWMITDERFLTVSLRVQNNEIQKKYIEEWTTQYTVNEIVENVLAKGIPAGPIYNVRQITEDKHIAIEREMFVEIEHPVIGKMKVNGNPIKLMDNMPEISKPAPTLGQHNEEIFCGLLKHSEEQIKEWRKHNII
;
A
#
# COMPACT_ATOMS: atom_id res chain seq x y z
N SER A 1 -7.87 5.49 12.23
CA SER A 1 -6.40 5.48 12.47
C SER A 1 -6.08 6.22 13.76
N TYR A 2 -5.01 5.82 14.40
CA TYR A 2 -4.57 6.35 15.69
C TYR A 2 -3.09 6.68 15.64
N GLN A 3 -2.69 7.73 16.37
CA GLN A 3 -1.30 8.09 16.52
C GLN A 3 -0.60 7.12 17.48
N ALA A 4 0.56 6.60 17.09
CA ALA A 4 1.47 5.83 17.93
C ALA A 4 2.73 6.65 18.24
N LYS A 5 3.63 6.12 19.04
CA LYS A 5 4.87 6.80 19.43
C LYS A 5 5.78 7.13 18.24
N ASP A 6 5.81 6.30 17.20
CA ASP A 6 6.72 6.37 16.06
C ASP A 6 6.03 6.37 14.70
N GLY A 7 4.70 6.48 14.65
CA GLY A 7 3.93 6.46 13.41
C GLY A 7 2.44 6.43 13.61
N GLN A 8 1.72 5.83 12.67
CA GLN A 8 0.27 5.66 12.74
C GLN A 8 -0.11 4.19 12.58
N VAL A 9 -1.17 3.80 13.29
CA VAL A 9 -1.72 2.44 13.26
C VAL A 9 -3.21 2.49 12.94
N ILE A 10 -3.70 1.49 12.23
CA ILE A 10 -5.12 1.23 12.09
C ILE A 10 -5.52 0.07 13.01
N ILE A 11 -6.61 0.23 13.73
CA ILE A 11 -7.25 -0.82 14.55
C ILE A 11 -8.70 -0.94 14.08
N ALA A 12 -9.10 -2.13 13.63
CA ALA A 12 -10.40 -2.35 13.01
C ALA A 12 -11.36 -3.08 13.96
N CYS A 13 -12.19 -2.32 14.66
CA CYS A 13 -13.24 -2.83 15.55
C CYS A 13 -14.63 -2.57 14.97
N GLY A 14 -14.96 -3.28 13.88
CA GLY A 14 -16.20 -3.07 13.13
C GLY A 14 -17.46 -3.61 13.79
N ASN A 15 -17.36 -4.41 14.85
CA ASN A 15 -18.51 -4.95 15.58
C ASN A 15 -18.37 -4.80 17.09
N GLN A 16 -19.46 -5.01 17.80
CA GLN A 16 -19.52 -4.82 19.25
C GLN A 16 -18.56 -5.74 20.01
N LYS A 17 -18.46 -7.00 19.62
CA LYS A 17 -17.59 -7.99 20.29
C LYS A 17 -16.10 -7.60 20.20
N LEU A 18 -15.65 -7.13 19.04
CA LEU A 18 -14.26 -6.66 18.90
C LEU A 18 -14.01 -5.38 19.68
N TYR A 19 -15.00 -4.48 19.75
CA TYR A 19 -14.89 -3.26 20.54
C TYR A 19 -14.79 -3.54 22.05
N GLU A 20 -15.65 -4.41 22.56
CA GLU A 20 -15.58 -4.84 23.96
C GLU A 20 -14.24 -5.48 24.30
N LYS A 21 -13.71 -6.29 23.39
CA LYS A 21 -12.42 -6.93 23.52
C LYS A 21 -11.28 -5.90 23.51
N LEU A 22 -11.35 -4.91 22.62
CA LEU A 22 -10.39 -3.79 22.60
C LEU A 22 -10.38 -3.06 23.94
N CYS A 23 -11.56 -2.67 24.44
CA CYS A 23 -11.69 -1.92 25.68
C CYS A 23 -11.21 -2.71 26.92
N ASN A 24 -11.54 -4.00 26.99
CA ASN A 24 -11.22 -4.83 28.15
C ASN A 24 -9.78 -5.35 28.15
N GLU A 25 -9.33 -5.89 27.00
CA GLU A 25 -8.12 -6.71 26.95
C GLU A 25 -6.89 -5.95 26.42
N VAL A 26 -7.09 -4.80 25.76
CA VAL A 26 -6.01 -4.00 25.17
C VAL A 26 -5.88 -2.66 25.89
N LEU A 27 -6.94 -1.87 25.87
CA LEU A 27 -6.92 -0.52 26.45
C LEU A 27 -7.02 -0.52 27.99
N HIS A 28 -7.59 -1.58 28.57
CA HIS A 28 -7.95 -1.67 29.99
C HIS A 28 -8.88 -0.53 30.44
N MET A 29 -9.81 -0.14 29.55
CA MET A 29 -10.81 0.90 29.76
C MET A 29 -12.25 0.34 29.62
N PRO A 30 -12.68 -0.59 30.52
CA PRO A 30 -13.99 -1.25 30.42
C PRO A 30 -15.17 -0.27 30.52
N TRP A 31 -14.98 0.87 31.14
CA TRP A 31 -15.99 1.92 31.23
C TRP A 31 -16.47 2.44 29.86
N MET A 32 -15.62 2.38 28.82
CA MET A 32 -15.99 2.80 27.46
C MET A 32 -17.11 1.95 26.86
N ILE A 33 -17.31 0.72 27.35
CA ILE A 33 -18.35 -0.19 26.84
C ILE A 33 -19.74 0.27 27.31
N THR A 34 -19.82 0.86 28.49
CA THR A 34 -21.08 1.31 29.11
C THR A 34 -21.34 2.82 28.96
N ASP A 35 -20.42 3.56 28.42
CA ASP A 35 -20.56 4.98 28.15
C ASP A 35 -21.59 5.21 27.05
N GLU A 36 -22.61 6.03 27.33
CA GLU A 36 -23.72 6.32 26.42
C GLU A 36 -23.26 6.83 25.03
N ARG A 37 -22.08 7.47 24.96
CA ARG A 37 -21.50 7.99 23.74
C ARG A 37 -20.96 6.88 22.82
N PHE A 38 -20.70 5.67 23.36
CA PHE A 38 -19.98 4.60 22.65
C PHE A 38 -20.75 3.28 22.57
N LEU A 39 -22.00 3.20 23.04
CA LEU A 39 -22.80 1.98 23.12
C LEU A 39 -23.00 1.26 21.80
N THR A 40 -23.13 2.00 20.73
CA THR A 40 -23.36 1.44 19.37
C THR A 40 -22.32 1.92 18.37
N VAL A 41 -22.18 1.20 17.24
CA VAL A 41 -21.29 1.63 16.16
C VAL A 41 -21.64 3.05 15.70
N SER A 42 -22.93 3.36 15.55
CA SER A 42 -23.37 4.68 15.11
C SER A 42 -22.94 5.79 16.08
N LEU A 43 -23.12 5.55 17.39
CA LEU A 43 -22.71 6.50 18.44
C LEU A 43 -21.20 6.68 18.47
N ARG A 44 -20.42 5.61 18.27
CA ARG A 44 -18.96 5.68 18.18
C ARG A 44 -18.50 6.50 16.96
N VAL A 45 -19.17 6.37 15.83
CA VAL A 45 -18.88 7.19 14.65
C VAL A 45 -19.20 8.66 14.91
N GLN A 46 -20.33 8.97 15.53
CA GLN A 46 -20.72 10.34 15.90
C GLN A 46 -19.76 10.98 16.90
N ASN A 47 -19.25 10.20 17.85
CA ASN A 47 -18.34 10.64 18.91
C ASN A 47 -16.88 10.24 18.65
N ASN A 48 -16.51 10.02 17.38
CA ASN A 48 -15.20 9.51 16.98
C ASN A 48 -14.03 10.34 17.54
N GLU A 49 -14.13 11.67 17.50
CA GLU A 49 -13.07 12.55 17.98
C GLU A 49 -12.81 12.40 19.49
N ILE A 50 -13.87 12.16 20.26
CA ILE A 50 -13.75 11.94 21.71
C ILE A 50 -13.18 10.55 21.97
N GLN A 51 -13.72 9.53 21.31
CA GLN A 51 -13.25 8.16 21.44
C GLN A 51 -11.77 8.03 21.06
N LYS A 52 -11.37 8.69 19.97
CA LYS A 52 -10.00 8.70 19.48
C LYS A 52 -9.02 9.19 20.54
N LYS A 53 -9.34 10.25 21.26
CA LYS A 53 -8.46 10.77 22.33
C LYS A 53 -8.18 9.72 23.39
N TYR A 54 -9.19 9.00 23.88
CA TYR A 54 -8.99 7.93 24.87
C TYR A 54 -8.16 6.77 24.32
N ILE A 55 -8.37 6.38 23.05
CA ILE A 55 -7.57 5.33 22.45
C ILE A 55 -6.13 5.81 22.25
N GLU A 56 -5.91 7.05 21.87
CA GLU A 56 -4.57 7.64 21.69
C GLU A 56 -3.84 7.86 23.01
N GLU A 57 -4.49 8.00 24.14
CA GLU A 57 -3.85 7.98 25.46
C GLU A 57 -3.07 6.66 25.70
N TRP A 58 -3.55 5.57 25.11
CA TRP A 58 -2.86 4.28 25.16
C TRP A 58 -1.88 4.12 23.99
N THR A 59 -2.31 4.37 22.74
CA THR A 59 -1.48 4.08 21.56
C THR A 59 -0.21 4.94 21.49
N THR A 60 -0.24 6.16 21.98
CA THR A 60 0.96 7.05 21.97
C THR A 60 2.08 6.59 22.93
N GLN A 61 1.80 5.67 23.82
CA GLN A 61 2.79 5.10 24.72
C GLN A 61 3.64 3.99 24.08
N TYR A 62 3.16 3.41 22.96
CA TYR A 62 3.75 2.26 22.30
C TYR A 62 4.15 2.58 20.86
N THR A 63 5.10 1.82 20.34
CA THR A 63 5.44 1.83 18.91
C THR A 63 4.35 1.15 18.07
N VAL A 64 4.31 1.44 16.78
CA VAL A 64 3.36 0.82 15.84
C VAL A 64 3.44 -0.71 15.91
N ASN A 65 4.65 -1.28 15.94
CA ASN A 65 4.84 -2.73 16.00
C ASN A 65 4.30 -3.34 17.29
N GLU A 66 4.61 -2.74 18.46
CA GLU A 66 4.09 -3.20 19.76
C GLU A 66 2.56 -3.17 19.80
N ILE A 67 1.95 -2.12 19.24
CA ILE A 67 0.48 -2.02 19.17
C ILE A 67 -0.09 -3.13 18.29
N VAL A 68 0.47 -3.30 17.07
CA VAL A 68 0.00 -4.29 16.11
C VAL A 68 0.09 -5.70 16.68
N GLU A 69 1.23 -6.06 17.25
CA GLU A 69 1.44 -7.38 17.90
C GLU A 69 0.45 -7.62 19.04
N ASN A 70 0.29 -6.64 19.95
CA ASN A 70 -0.63 -6.76 21.08
C ASN A 70 -2.09 -6.93 20.62
N VAL A 71 -2.53 -6.09 19.70
CA VAL A 71 -3.92 -6.08 19.18
C VAL A 71 -4.23 -7.34 18.38
N LEU A 72 -3.31 -7.78 17.52
CA LEU A 72 -3.45 -9.04 16.75
C LEU A 72 -3.47 -10.26 17.66
N ALA A 73 -2.65 -10.31 18.72
CA ALA A 73 -2.65 -11.39 19.70
C ALA A 73 -4.01 -11.57 20.40
N LYS A 74 -4.81 -10.51 20.44
CA LYS A 74 -6.19 -10.55 20.96
C LYS A 74 -7.21 -10.87 19.84
N GLY A 75 -6.77 -11.17 18.60
CA GLY A 75 -7.64 -11.46 17.47
C GLY A 75 -8.43 -10.25 16.98
N ILE A 76 -7.93 -9.04 17.21
CA ILE A 76 -8.48 -7.79 16.66
C ILE A 76 -7.62 -7.40 15.47
N PRO A 77 -8.20 -7.17 14.28
CA PRO A 77 -7.43 -6.76 13.11
C PRO A 77 -6.76 -5.40 13.34
N ALA A 78 -5.46 -5.34 13.11
CA ALA A 78 -4.67 -4.12 13.19
C ALA A 78 -3.52 -4.17 12.19
N GLY A 79 -3.00 -3.00 11.81
CA GLY A 79 -1.85 -2.91 10.93
C GLY A 79 -1.23 -1.52 10.95
N PRO A 80 0.02 -1.40 10.50
CA PRO A 80 0.69 -0.11 10.35
C PRO A 80 0.09 0.70 9.21
N ILE A 81 0.21 2.02 9.28
CA ILE A 81 -0.01 2.92 8.15
C ILE A 81 1.38 3.31 7.63
N TYR A 82 1.76 2.69 6.54
CA TYR A 82 3.08 2.88 5.93
C TYR A 82 3.14 4.11 5.02
N ASN A 83 4.28 4.79 5.05
CA ASN A 83 4.67 5.70 3.97
C ASN A 83 5.34 4.90 2.83
N VAL A 84 5.62 5.59 1.70
CA VAL A 84 6.20 4.95 0.50
C VAL A 84 7.54 4.27 0.81
N ARG A 85 8.41 4.90 1.60
CA ARG A 85 9.70 4.31 1.97
C ARG A 85 9.51 3.00 2.73
N GLN A 86 8.65 2.99 3.74
CA GLN A 86 8.37 1.80 4.55
C GLN A 86 7.80 0.65 3.70
N ILE A 87 6.91 0.95 2.72
CA ILE A 87 6.39 -0.07 1.80
C ILE A 87 7.51 -0.68 0.95
N THR A 88 8.46 0.13 0.47
CA THR A 88 9.57 -0.38 -0.37
C THR A 88 10.63 -1.17 0.41
N GLU A 89 10.65 -1.03 1.72
CA GLU A 89 11.57 -1.71 2.64
C GLU A 89 10.89 -2.90 3.37
N ASP A 90 9.55 -3.00 3.32
CA ASP A 90 8.80 -4.06 4.01
C ASP A 90 9.08 -5.43 3.38
N LYS A 91 9.46 -6.40 4.23
CA LYS A 91 9.85 -7.72 3.79
C LYS A 91 8.72 -8.46 3.06
N HIS A 92 7.50 -8.39 3.59
CA HIS A 92 6.36 -9.07 2.98
C HIS A 92 5.96 -8.42 1.65
N ILE A 93 5.80 -7.10 1.63
CA ILE A 93 5.34 -6.36 0.46
C ILE A 93 6.41 -6.34 -0.63
N ALA A 94 7.64 -5.90 -0.29
CA ALA A 94 8.68 -5.67 -1.28
C ALA A 94 9.35 -6.96 -1.75
N ILE A 95 9.61 -7.93 -0.85
CA ILE A 95 10.39 -9.14 -1.14
C ILE A 95 9.48 -10.33 -1.41
N GLU A 96 8.67 -10.75 -0.42
CA GLU A 96 7.88 -11.99 -0.54
C GLU A 96 6.76 -11.86 -1.59
N ARG A 97 6.15 -10.68 -1.70
CA ARG A 97 5.13 -10.37 -2.71
C ARG A 97 5.70 -9.79 -4.00
N GLU A 98 7.00 -9.49 -4.06
CA GLU A 98 7.67 -8.87 -5.23
C GLU A 98 6.88 -7.68 -5.78
N MET A 99 6.37 -6.82 -4.86
CA MET A 99 5.59 -5.65 -5.26
C MET A 99 6.47 -4.53 -5.82
N PHE A 100 7.80 -4.69 -5.74
CA PHE A 100 8.78 -3.84 -6.39
C PHE A 100 9.83 -4.72 -7.07
N VAL A 101 10.00 -4.52 -8.39
CA VAL A 101 10.98 -5.27 -9.20
C VAL A 101 12.04 -4.32 -9.76
N GLU A 102 13.27 -4.79 -9.82
CA GLU A 102 14.37 -4.05 -10.44
C GLU A 102 14.41 -4.36 -11.93
N ILE A 103 14.49 -3.31 -12.76
CA ILE A 103 14.66 -3.39 -14.20
C ILE A 103 15.82 -2.51 -14.66
N GLU A 104 16.39 -2.84 -15.81
CA GLU A 104 17.44 -2.05 -16.45
C GLU A 104 16.83 -1.15 -17.53
N HIS A 105 16.85 0.17 -17.30
CA HIS A 105 16.37 1.14 -18.29
C HIS A 105 17.55 1.67 -19.11
N PRO A 106 17.44 1.77 -20.45
CA PRO A 106 18.56 2.08 -21.33
C PRO A 106 19.19 3.47 -21.09
N VAL A 107 18.47 4.40 -20.48
CA VAL A 107 18.95 5.77 -20.20
C VAL A 107 19.26 5.98 -18.74
N ILE A 108 18.41 5.46 -17.82
CA ILE A 108 18.50 5.71 -16.36
C ILE A 108 19.38 4.64 -15.68
N GLY A 109 19.55 3.46 -16.29
CA GLY A 109 20.17 2.30 -15.65
C GLY A 109 19.19 1.56 -14.73
N LYS A 110 19.69 0.97 -13.66
CA LYS A 110 18.87 0.20 -12.72
C LYS A 110 17.84 1.08 -12.01
N MET A 111 16.60 0.65 -12.05
CA MET A 111 15.50 1.32 -11.36
C MET A 111 14.48 0.31 -10.84
N LYS A 112 13.79 0.67 -9.75
CA LYS A 112 12.68 -0.12 -9.22
C LYS A 112 11.36 0.39 -9.79
N VAL A 113 10.53 -0.54 -10.24
CA VAL A 113 9.15 -0.29 -10.69
C VAL A 113 8.16 -1.13 -9.90
N ASN A 114 6.89 -0.77 -9.95
CA ASN A 114 5.85 -1.57 -9.30
C ASN A 114 5.77 -2.97 -9.92
N GLY A 115 5.76 -3.98 -9.07
CA GLY A 115 5.52 -5.36 -9.45
C GLY A 115 4.04 -5.62 -9.79
N ASN A 116 3.76 -6.79 -10.36
CA ASN A 116 2.39 -7.20 -10.63
C ASN A 116 1.74 -7.71 -9.33
N PRO A 117 0.60 -7.15 -8.88
CA PRO A 117 -0.10 -7.62 -7.69
C PRO A 117 -0.80 -8.98 -7.91
N ILE A 118 -1.10 -9.33 -9.15
CA ILE A 118 -1.76 -10.58 -9.51
C ILE A 118 -0.68 -11.66 -9.69
N LYS A 119 -0.64 -12.62 -8.77
CA LYS A 119 0.29 -13.75 -8.79
C LYS A 119 -0.46 -15.01 -9.22
N LEU A 120 -0.29 -15.39 -10.48
CA LEU A 120 -0.88 -16.62 -11.03
C LEU A 120 0.11 -17.78 -10.86
N MET A 121 -0.35 -18.91 -10.32
CA MET A 121 0.52 -20.06 -9.99
C MET A 121 1.17 -20.69 -11.24
N ASP A 122 0.39 -20.78 -12.33
CA ASP A 122 0.83 -21.48 -13.56
C ASP A 122 1.38 -20.52 -14.63
N ASN A 123 1.24 -19.22 -14.46
CA ASN A 123 1.71 -18.22 -15.40
C ASN A 123 2.05 -16.92 -14.64
N MET A 124 3.22 -16.90 -14.05
CA MET A 124 3.71 -15.71 -13.35
C MET A 124 4.05 -14.61 -14.36
N PRO A 125 3.33 -13.49 -14.37
CA PRO A 125 3.64 -12.38 -15.27
C PRO A 125 4.96 -11.75 -14.84
N GLU A 126 5.94 -11.78 -15.74
CA GLU A 126 7.25 -11.16 -15.55
C GLU A 126 7.26 -9.71 -16.05
N ILE A 127 7.80 -8.80 -15.25
CA ILE A 127 8.13 -7.44 -15.69
C ILE A 127 9.61 -7.44 -16.03
N SER A 128 9.93 -7.72 -17.31
CA SER A 128 11.30 -7.87 -17.78
C SER A 128 11.79 -6.69 -18.64
N LYS A 129 10.87 -5.84 -19.10
CA LYS A 129 11.19 -4.72 -19.99
C LYS A 129 10.83 -3.38 -19.35
N PRO A 130 11.70 -2.36 -19.50
CA PRO A 130 11.40 -1.01 -19.09
C PRO A 130 10.38 -0.36 -20.04
N ALA A 131 9.86 0.81 -19.60
CA ALA A 131 9.11 1.67 -20.50
C ALA A 131 9.99 2.08 -21.70
N PRO A 132 9.47 2.07 -22.94
CA PRO A 132 10.25 2.45 -24.12
C PRO A 132 10.58 3.94 -24.10
N THR A 133 11.73 4.30 -24.68
CA THR A 133 12.02 5.70 -24.98
C THR A 133 11.17 6.18 -26.16
N LEU A 134 11.02 7.50 -26.27
CA LEU A 134 10.24 8.09 -27.38
C LEU A 134 10.77 7.62 -28.75
N GLY A 135 9.89 7.03 -29.55
CA GLY A 135 10.22 6.53 -30.89
C GLY A 135 11.05 5.24 -30.93
N GLN A 136 11.30 4.58 -29.79
CA GLN A 136 12.15 3.38 -29.72
C GLN A 136 11.70 2.26 -30.67
N HIS A 137 10.41 2.11 -30.88
CA HIS A 137 9.84 1.05 -31.72
C HIS A 137 9.34 1.53 -33.09
N ASN A 138 9.69 2.77 -33.50
CA ASN A 138 9.20 3.31 -34.76
C ASN A 138 9.54 2.41 -35.96
N GLU A 139 10.77 1.91 -36.06
CA GLU A 139 11.18 1.04 -37.16
C GLU A 139 10.48 -0.32 -37.14
N GLU A 140 10.40 -0.91 -35.93
CA GLU A 140 9.71 -2.19 -35.73
C GLU A 140 8.24 -2.10 -36.18
N ILE A 141 7.55 -1.03 -35.79
CA ILE A 141 6.13 -0.86 -36.08
C ILE A 141 5.92 -0.43 -37.53
N PHE A 142 6.55 0.66 -37.96
CA PHE A 142 6.27 1.22 -39.28
C PHE A 142 6.85 0.37 -40.41
N CYS A 143 8.09 -0.09 -40.33
CA CYS A 143 8.67 -0.95 -41.34
C CYS A 143 8.28 -2.43 -41.10
N GLY A 144 8.39 -2.91 -39.88
CA GLY A 144 8.17 -4.32 -39.54
C GLY A 144 6.71 -4.74 -39.66
N LEU A 145 5.80 -4.03 -39.01
CA LEU A 145 4.37 -4.39 -38.94
C LEU A 145 3.58 -3.76 -40.11
N LEU A 146 3.72 -2.44 -40.32
CA LEU A 146 2.94 -1.69 -41.29
C LEU A 146 3.52 -1.68 -42.71
N LYS A 147 4.75 -2.20 -42.90
CA LYS A 147 5.43 -2.38 -44.19
C LYS A 147 5.71 -1.07 -44.95
N HIS A 148 5.87 0.04 -44.21
CA HIS A 148 6.38 1.27 -44.82
C HIS A 148 7.86 1.14 -45.18
N SER A 149 8.31 1.88 -46.21
CA SER A 149 9.72 1.86 -46.61
C SER A 149 10.59 2.70 -45.65
N GLU A 150 11.88 2.38 -45.60
CA GLU A 150 12.83 3.17 -44.79
C GLU A 150 12.92 4.62 -45.28
N GLU A 151 12.74 4.86 -46.56
CA GLU A 151 12.71 6.20 -47.16
C GLU A 151 11.55 7.02 -46.61
N GLN A 152 10.36 6.42 -46.48
CA GLN A 152 9.21 7.08 -45.88
C GLN A 152 9.47 7.43 -44.40
N ILE A 153 10.11 6.56 -43.66
CA ILE A 153 10.46 6.82 -42.24
C ILE A 153 11.46 7.97 -42.14
N LYS A 154 12.48 8.01 -43.02
CA LYS A 154 13.44 9.10 -43.11
C LYS A 154 12.78 10.45 -43.43
N GLU A 155 11.81 10.45 -44.35
CA GLU A 155 11.06 11.64 -44.69
C GLU A 155 10.17 12.13 -43.53
N TRP A 156 9.52 11.21 -42.80
CA TRP A 156 8.71 11.54 -41.64
C TRP A 156 9.57 12.11 -40.48
N ARG A 157 10.75 11.56 -40.24
CA ARG A 157 11.70 12.11 -39.27
C ARG A 157 12.15 13.52 -39.63
N LYS A 158 12.43 13.77 -40.92
CA LYS A 158 12.83 15.09 -41.44
C LYS A 158 11.76 16.16 -41.24
N HIS A 159 10.49 15.74 -41.30
CA HIS A 159 9.34 16.61 -41.06
C HIS A 159 8.82 16.61 -39.61
N ASN A 160 9.54 15.96 -38.66
CA ASN A 160 9.14 15.83 -37.28
C ASN A 160 7.73 15.20 -37.08
N ILE A 161 7.36 14.27 -37.95
CA ILE A 161 6.10 13.53 -37.85
C ILE A 161 6.25 12.37 -36.82
N ILE A 162 7.42 11.76 -36.78
CA ILE A 162 7.80 10.68 -35.85
C ILE A 162 9.20 10.91 -35.28
#